data_937ca1a0a96f0cf7cbd927eedb1b0993
#
_entry.id   937ca1a0a96f0cf7cbd927eedb1b0993
#
_cell.length_a   1.000
_cell.length_b   1.000
_cell.length_c   1.000
_cell.angle_alpha   90.00
_cell.angle_beta   90.00
_cell.angle_gamma   90.00
#
_symmetry.space_group_name_H-M   'P 1'
#
loop_
_entity.id
_entity.type
_entity.pdbx_description
1 polymer ?
#
loop_
_entity_poly.entity_id
_entity_poly.type
_entity_poly.pdbx_seq_one_letter_code
_entity_poly.pdbx_strand_id
1 'polypeptide(L)'
;MHDMGHAPGMSMQDMANDMRNRFLVALLFAIPVFLYSPMGKMFGDFATPFGMDRNLFLFIVATGAIAYPGWPFFVAGWRAARNKVANMATLVVLSVGTGYVFSLGATFFYEGEVFYEAASVLLVFILLGHWLEMRARAGASDAIRALMDLAPPMATVIRDGREIEV
;
A
#
# COMPACT_ATOMS: atom_id res chain seq x y z
N MET A 1 12.89 1.43 8.04
CA MET A 1 12.15 0.29 7.47
C MET A 1 11.16 -0.38 8.44
N HIS A 2 11.31 -0.19 9.73
CA HIS A 2 10.37 -0.70 10.75
C HIS A 2 9.03 0.05 10.82
N ASP A 3 8.88 1.13 10.04
CA ASP A 3 7.74 2.06 10.19
C ASP A 3 6.44 1.64 9.49
N MET A 4 6.50 0.64 8.59
CA MET A 4 5.34 0.28 7.75
C MET A 4 4.46 -0.86 8.31
N GLY A 5 4.58 -1.18 9.59
CA GLY A 5 3.67 -2.13 10.25
C GLY A 5 3.86 -3.61 9.87
N HIS A 6 4.97 -3.96 9.21
CA HIS A 6 5.32 -5.35 8.95
C HIS A 6 5.83 -6.04 10.22
N ALA A 7 5.52 -7.33 10.36
CA ALA A 7 6.00 -8.12 11.49
C ALA A 7 7.53 -8.24 11.48
N PRO A 8 8.20 -8.19 12.66
CA PRO A 8 9.64 -8.43 12.74
C PRO A 8 10.00 -9.81 12.19
N GLY A 9 10.97 -9.87 11.28
CA GLY A 9 11.47 -11.14 10.72
C GLY A 9 10.90 -11.56 9.37
N MET A 10 10.01 -10.77 8.76
CA MET A 10 9.53 -11.04 7.39
C MET A 10 10.66 -10.85 6.37
N SER A 11 10.75 -11.77 5.39
CA SER A 11 11.67 -11.62 4.27
C SER A 11 11.24 -10.47 3.35
N MET A 12 12.17 -9.92 2.56
CA MET A 12 11.84 -8.88 1.56
C MET A 12 10.83 -9.36 0.53
N GLN A 13 10.88 -10.65 0.18
CA GLN A 13 9.92 -11.24 -0.76
C GLN A 13 8.52 -11.37 -0.14
N ASP A 14 8.43 -11.73 1.14
CA ASP A 14 7.14 -11.79 1.85
C ASP A 14 6.49 -10.42 1.96
N MET A 15 7.28 -9.38 2.22
CA MET A 15 6.81 -7.99 2.22
C MET A 15 6.31 -7.56 0.84
N ALA A 16 7.02 -7.93 -0.23
CA ALA A 16 6.58 -7.64 -1.60
C ALA A 16 5.27 -8.39 -1.95
N ASN A 17 5.10 -9.63 -1.50
CA ASN A 17 3.89 -10.41 -1.69
C ASN A 17 2.70 -9.85 -0.91
N ASP A 18 2.90 -9.41 0.33
CA ASP A 18 1.85 -8.74 1.13
C ASP A 18 1.37 -7.47 0.44
N MET A 19 2.29 -6.62 -0.04
CA MET A 19 1.94 -5.40 -0.77
C MET A 19 1.20 -5.70 -2.08
N ARG A 20 1.61 -6.73 -2.82
CA ARG A 20 0.89 -7.19 -4.01
C ARG A 20 -0.54 -7.59 -3.70
N ASN A 21 -0.74 -8.39 -2.65
CA ASN A 21 -2.07 -8.87 -2.27
C ASN A 21 -2.97 -7.70 -1.87
N ARG A 22 -2.45 -6.73 -1.10
CA ARG A 22 -3.18 -5.51 -0.75
C ARG A 22 -3.53 -4.67 -1.97
N PHE A 23 -2.58 -4.51 -2.91
CA PHE A 23 -2.83 -3.84 -4.18
C PHE A 23 -3.96 -4.51 -4.97
N LEU A 24 -3.95 -5.84 -5.11
CA LEU A 24 -4.98 -6.58 -5.84
C LEU A 24 -6.35 -6.45 -5.18
N VAL A 25 -6.42 -6.51 -3.85
CA VAL A 25 -7.67 -6.30 -3.10
C VAL A 25 -8.17 -4.86 -3.28
N ALA A 26 -7.29 -3.87 -3.15
CA ALA A 26 -7.67 -2.47 -3.36
C ALA A 26 -8.19 -2.25 -4.79
N LEU A 27 -7.51 -2.82 -5.79
CA LEU A 27 -7.91 -2.73 -7.20
C LEU A 27 -9.29 -3.38 -7.43
N LEU A 28 -9.54 -4.56 -6.86
CA LEU A 28 -10.81 -5.26 -6.97
C LEU A 28 -11.99 -4.41 -6.47
N PHE A 29 -11.81 -3.72 -5.35
CA PHE A 29 -12.84 -2.84 -4.79
C PHE A 29 -12.88 -1.46 -5.48
N ALA A 30 -11.75 -0.94 -5.96
CA ALA A 30 -11.70 0.36 -6.63
C ALA A 30 -12.41 0.35 -7.99
N ILE A 31 -12.41 -0.78 -8.70
CA ILE A 31 -13.13 -0.91 -9.98
C ILE A 31 -14.63 -0.58 -9.83
N PRO A 32 -15.39 -1.25 -8.96
CA PRO A 32 -16.80 -0.90 -8.78
C PRO A 32 -16.98 0.51 -8.20
N VAL A 33 -16.13 0.98 -7.29
CA VAL A 33 -16.21 2.37 -6.80
C VAL A 33 -16.10 3.34 -7.96
N PHE A 34 -15.15 3.15 -8.87
CA PHE A 34 -14.97 3.99 -10.04
C PHE A 34 -16.16 3.93 -11.00
N LEU A 35 -16.64 2.73 -11.34
CA LEU A 35 -17.76 2.54 -12.30
C LEU A 35 -19.07 3.15 -11.81
N TYR A 36 -19.35 3.07 -10.52
CA TYR A 36 -20.57 3.64 -9.94
C TYR A 36 -20.44 5.10 -9.47
N SER A 37 -19.23 5.67 -9.55
CA SER A 37 -18.98 7.07 -9.21
C SER A 37 -19.57 8.04 -10.23
N PRO A 38 -19.65 9.35 -9.91
CA PRO A 38 -20.01 10.37 -10.88
C PRO A 38 -19.14 10.33 -12.16
N MET A 39 -17.86 10.01 -12.01
CA MET A 39 -16.93 9.87 -13.14
C MET A 39 -17.24 8.64 -14.01
N GLY A 40 -17.67 7.54 -13.40
CA GLY A 40 -18.04 6.30 -14.10
C GLY A 40 -19.26 6.46 -15.00
N LYS A 41 -20.13 7.44 -14.75
CA LYS A 41 -21.28 7.76 -15.61
C LYS A 41 -20.89 8.11 -17.05
N MET A 42 -19.66 8.53 -17.28
CA MET A 42 -19.15 8.77 -18.65
C MET A 42 -19.06 7.49 -19.48
N PHE A 43 -18.97 6.32 -18.82
CA PHE A 43 -18.89 5.00 -19.46
C PHE A 43 -20.24 4.30 -19.55
N GLY A 44 -21.24 4.75 -18.80
CA GLY A 44 -22.58 4.23 -18.78
C GLY A 44 -23.32 4.52 -17.48
N ASP A 45 -24.62 4.53 -17.50
CA ASP A 45 -25.43 4.68 -16.27
C ASP A 45 -25.74 3.29 -15.72
N PHE A 46 -24.90 2.85 -14.78
CA PHE A 46 -25.06 1.56 -14.10
C PHE A 46 -26.04 1.69 -12.94
N ALA A 47 -27.10 0.89 -12.97
CA ALA A 47 -28.01 0.80 -11.85
C ALA A 47 -27.31 0.18 -10.63
N THR A 48 -27.49 0.80 -9.46
CA THR A 48 -26.90 0.26 -8.22
C THR A 48 -27.46 -1.11 -7.88
N PRO A 49 -26.61 -2.05 -7.42
CA PRO A 49 -27.08 -3.36 -6.98
C PRO A 49 -28.12 -3.22 -5.84
N PHE A 50 -29.14 -4.05 -5.87
CA PHE A 50 -30.19 -4.12 -4.83
C PHE A 50 -31.04 -2.82 -4.69
N GLY A 51 -31.00 -1.88 -5.62
CA GLY A 51 -31.72 -0.61 -5.52
C GLY A 51 -31.26 0.30 -4.38
N MET A 52 -30.04 0.09 -3.88
CA MET A 52 -29.46 0.92 -2.82
C MET A 52 -29.14 2.32 -3.32
N ASP A 53 -29.16 3.28 -2.40
CA ASP A 53 -28.64 4.62 -2.67
C ASP A 53 -27.18 4.54 -3.16
N ARG A 54 -26.86 5.33 -4.20
CA ARG A 54 -25.55 5.31 -4.85
C ARG A 54 -24.43 5.67 -3.89
N ASN A 55 -24.63 6.72 -3.09
CA ASN A 55 -23.61 7.17 -2.13
C ASN A 55 -23.37 6.14 -1.02
N LEU A 56 -24.44 5.47 -0.57
CA LEU A 56 -24.34 4.41 0.40
C LEU A 56 -23.60 3.19 -0.15
N PHE A 57 -23.87 2.80 -1.40
CA PHE A 57 -23.13 1.74 -2.07
C PHE A 57 -21.63 2.07 -2.20
N LEU A 58 -21.33 3.29 -2.69
CA LEU A 58 -19.95 3.76 -2.81
C LEU A 58 -19.23 3.79 -1.46
N PHE A 59 -19.91 4.25 -0.40
CA PHE A 59 -19.38 4.23 0.97
C PHE A 59 -18.97 2.81 1.40
N ILE A 60 -19.84 1.82 1.25
CA ILE A 60 -19.58 0.43 1.68
C ILE A 60 -18.38 -0.14 0.92
N VAL A 61 -18.38 0.00 -0.40
CA VAL A 61 -17.33 -0.58 -1.25
C VAL A 61 -15.99 0.14 -1.06
N ALA A 62 -16.00 1.47 -0.97
CA ALA A 62 -14.79 2.26 -0.69
C ALA A 62 -14.21 2.01 0.69
N THR A 63 -15.07 1.76 1.70
CA THR A 63 -14.59 1.34 3.03
C THR A 63 -13.81 0.04 2.94
N GLY A 64 -14.29 -0.96 2.18
CA GLY A 64 -13.55 -2.19 1.91
C GLY A 64 -12.24 -1.96 1.18
N ALA A 65 -12.23 -1.06 0.18
CA ALA A 65 -11.04 -0.69 -0.58
C ALA A 65 -9.96 -0.02 0.28
N ILE A 66 -10.36 0.75 1.30
CA ILE A 66 -9.45 1.60 2.08
C ILE A 66 -9.04 0.93 3.40
N ALA A 67 -9.99 0.28 4.11
CA ALA A 67 -9.75 -0.21 5.46
C ALA A 67 -8.69 -1.30 5.53
N TYR A 68 -8.81 -2.38 4.76
CA TYR A 68 -7.86 -3.48 4.81
C TYR A 68 -6.55 -3.16 4.05
N PRO A 69 -6.59 -2.71 2.77
CA PRO A 69 -5.35 -2.42 2.03
C PRO A 69 -4.58 -1.22 2.60
N GLY A 70 -5.28 -0.19 3.07
CA GLY A 70 -4.69 1.03 3.62
C GLY A 70 -4.17 0.90 5.06
N TRP A 71 -4.51 -0.17 5.77
CA TRP A 71 -4.18 -0.34 7.19
C TRP A 71 -2.71 -0.05 7.54
N PRO A 72 -1.70 -0.56 6.81
CA PRO A 72 -0.30 -0.27 7.12
C PRO A 72 0.03 1.22 7.09
N PHE A 73 -0.56 1.96 6.14
CA PHE A 73 -0.34 3.41 6.05
C PHE A 73 -0.99 4.16 7.21
N PHE A 74 -2.20 3.74 7.63
CA PHE A 74 -2.86 4.36 8.79
C PHE A 74 -2.05 4.15 10.07
N VAL A 75 -1.54 2.94 10.29
CA VAL A 75 -0.69 2.64 11.47
C VAL A 75 0.62 3.42 11.40
N ALA A 76 1.30 3.43 10.24
CA ALA A 76 2.55 4.14 10.07
C ALA A 76 2.38 5.66 10.18
N GLY A 77 1.31 6.22 9.58
CA GLY A 77 0.98 7.63 9.66
C GLY A 77 0.63 8.07 11.08
N TRP A 78 -0.12 7.25 11.84
CA TRP A 78 -0.40 7.50 13.24
C TRP A 78 0.87 7.54 14.10
N ARG A 79 1.77 6.56 13.90
CA ARG A 79 3.07 6.54 14.60
C ARG A 79 3.92 7.77 14.26
N ALA A 80 3.98 8.14 12.97
CA ALA A 80 4.71 9.31 12.51
C ALA A 80 4.16 10.60 13.13
N ALA A 81 2.83 10.77 13.13
CA ALA A 81 2.17 11.92 13.75
C ALA A 81 2.46 12.01 15.25
N ARG A 82 2.41 10.87 15.97
CA ARG A 82 2.72 10.81 17.39
C ARG A 82 4.17 11.17 17.69
N ASN A 83 5.09 10.79 16.82
CA ASN A 83 6.52 11.12 16.93
C ASN A 83 6.87 12.49 16.37
N LYS A 84 5.88 13.26 15.87
CA LYS A 84 6.06 14.57 15.23
C LYS A 84 7.03 14.56 14.03
N VAL A 85 7.09 13.42 13.33
CA VAL A 85 7.90 13.24 12.12
C VAL A 85 6.94 13.00 10.96
N ALA A 86 6.95 13.90 9.97
CA ALA A 86 6.19 13.71 8.74
C ALA A 86 6.95 12.75 7.83
N ASN A 87 6.25 11.72 7.34
CA ASN A 87 6.77 10.75 6.37
C ASN A 87 5.74 10.53 5.26
N MET A 88 6.09 9.68 4.28
CA MET A 88 5.20 9.38 3.16
C MET A 88 3.85 8.81 3.63
N ALA A 89 3.83 7.95 4.66
CA ALA A 89 2.58 7.42 5.20
C ALA A 89 1.66 8.52 5.76
N THR A 90 2.22 9.59 6.34
CA THR A 90 1.45 10.74 6.80
C THR A 90 0.73 11.44 5.64
N LEU A 91 1.41 11.61 4.50
CA LEU A 91 0.80 12.22 3.31
C LEU A 91 -0.30 11.34 2.73
N VAL A 92 -0.10 10.01 2.71
CA VAL A 92 -1.11 9.05 2.25
C VAL A 92 -2.34 9.12 3.13
N VAL A 93 -2.17 9.06 4.45
CA VAL A 93 -3.29 9.12 5.41
C VAL A 93 -4.02 10.44 5.30
N LEU A 94 -3.31 11.55 5.13
CA LEU A 94 -3.93 12.86 4.99
C LEU A 94 -4.74 12.96 3.70
N SER A 95 -4.19 12.54 2.55
CA SER A 95 -4.87 12.65 1.25
C SER A 95 -6.05 11.70 1.13
N VAL A 96 -5.83 10.40 1.36
CA VAL A 96 -6.90 9.38 1.28
C VAL A 96 -7.93 9.61 2.38
N GLY A 97 -7.47 9.91 3.60
CA GLY A 97 -8.34 10.17 4.75
C GLY A 97 -9.23 11.39 4.56
N THR A 98 -8.68 12.50 4.06
CA THR A 98 -9.48 13.71 3.78
C THR A 98 -10.56 13.44 2.74
N GLY A 99 -10.22 12.81 1.61
CA GLY A 99 -11.19 12.47 0.58
C GLY A 99 -12.28 11.54 1.09
N TYR A 100 -11.91 10.55 1.90
CA TYR A 100 -12.86 9.61 2.49
C TYR A 100 -13.78 10.26 3.53
N VAL A 101 -13.22 11.02 4.48
CA VAL A 101 -14.00 11.70 5.53
C VAL A 101 -14.93 12.77 4.95
N PHE A 102 -14.45 13.52 3.95
CA PHE A 102 -15.30 14.48 3.22
C PHE A 102 -16.49 13.78 2.57
N SER A 103 -16.24 12.67 1.86
CA SER A 103 -17.30 11.89 1.20
C SER A 103 -18.26 11.26 2.19
N LEU A 104 -17.79 10.85 3.35
CA LEU A 104 -18.63 10.37 4.45
C LEU A 104 -19.58 11.48 4.93
N GLY A 105 -19.07 12.70 5.08
CA GLY A 105 -19.88 13.87 5.39
C GLY A 105 -20.97 14.12 4.32
N ALA A 106 -20.60 14.10 3.04
CA ALA A 106 -21.52 14.26 1.93
C ALA A 106 -22.56 13.13 1.80
N THR A 107 -22.23 11.93 2.30
CA THR A 107 -23.17 10.80 2.28
C THR A 107 -24.23 10.90 3.39
N PHE A 108 -23.84 11.38 4.58
CA PHE A 108 -24.72 11.27 5.78
C PHE A 108 -25.19 12.60 6.36
N PHE A 109 -24.49 13.72 6.11
CA PHE A 109 -24.74 14.97 6.85
C PHE A 109 -25.13 16.15 5.97
N TYR A 110 -24.69 16.21 4.72
CA TYR A 110 -24.99 17.32 3.79
C TYR A 110 -25.06 16.84 2.36
N GLU A 111 -25.77 17.56 1.53
CA GLU A 111 -25.80 17.31 0.09
C GLU A 111 -24.52 17.83 -0.56
N GLY A 112 -23.77 16.96 -1.24
CA GLY A 112 -22.52 17.31 -1.88
C GLY A 112 -21.96 16.17 -2.74
N GLU A 113 -20.95 16.49 -3.53
CA GLU A 113 -20.24 15.49 -4.30
C GLU A 113 -19.40 14.59 -3.38
N VAL A 114 -19.32 13.31 -3.74
CA VAL A 114 -18.48 12.33 -3.03
C VAL A 114 -17.21 12.07 -3.85
N PHE A 115 -16.11 11.81 -3.16
CA PHE A 115 -14.77 11.57 -3.74
C PHE A 115 -14.22 10.18 -3.35
N TYR A 116 -15.10 9.22 -3.16
CA TYR A 116 -14.69 7.84 -2.83
C TYR A 116 -13.81 7.22 -3.89
N GLU A 117 -14.11 7.49 -5.17
CA GLU A 117 -13.33 7.02 -6.31
C GLU A 117 -11.92 7.61 -6.31
N ALA A 118 -11.79 8.91 -6.06
CA ALA A 118 -10.48 9.56 -6.01
C ALA A 118 -9.62 8.99 -4.88
N ALA A 119 -10.19 8.82 -3.67
CA ALA A 119 -9.49 8.23 -2.54
C ALA A 119 -9.09 6.77 -2.80
N SER A 120 -9.98 5.97 -3.38
CA SER A 120 -9.73 4.55 -3.67
C SER A 120 -8.67 4.37 -4.76
N VAL A 121 -8.78 5.11 -5.86
CA VAL A 121 -7.83 5.07 -6.98
C VAL A 121 -6.45 5.55 -6.54
N LEU A 122 -6.38 6.63 -5.76
CA LEU A 122 -5.12 7.12 -5.19
C LEU A 122 -4.44 6.03 -4.34
N LEU A 123 -5.19 5.35 -3.47
CA LEU A 123 -4.64 4.27 -2.66
C LEU A 123 -4.14 3.10 -3.52
N VAL A 124 -4.85 2.75 -4.60
CA VAL A 124 -4.40 1.70 -5.55
C VAL A 124 -3.04 2.05 -6.15
N PHE A 125 -2.86 3.30 -6.62
CA PHE A 125 -1.57 3.71 -7.19
C PHE A 125 -0.44 3.76 -6.16
N ILE A 126 -0.74 4.17 -4.94
CA ILE A 126 0.24 4.16 -3.84
C ILE A 126 0.67 2.73 -3.52
N LEU A 127 -0.28 1.79 -3.42
CA LEU A 127 0.02 0.37 -3.18
C LEU A 127 0.80 -0.25 -4.34
N LEU A 128 0.47 0.11 -5.58
CA LEU A 128 1.23 -0.31 -6.76
C LEU A 128 2.69 0.16 -6.67
N GLY A 129 2.90 1.45 -6.36
CA GLY A 129 4.24 2.02 -6.21
C GLY A 129 5.04 1.31 -5.12
N HIS A 130 4.42 1.06 -3.96
CA HIS A 130 5.03 0.32 -2.85
C HIS A 130 5.37 -1.12 -3.21
N TRP A 131 4.46 -1.82 -3.89
CA TRP A 131 4.74 -3.17 -4.36
C TRP A 131 5.94 -3.21 -5.32
N LEU A 132 5.99 -2.30 -6.30
CA LEU A 132 7.12 -2.21 -7.23
C LEU A 132 8.43 -1.87 -6.51
N GLU A 133 8.39 -0.96 -5.53
CA GLU A 133 9.54 -0.62 -4.69
C GLU A 133 10.03 -1.85 -3.91
N MET A 134 9.15 -2.57 -3.23
CA MET A 134 9.52 -3.77 -2.46
C MET A 134 10.07 -4.87 -3.37
N ARG A 135 9.49 -5.06 -4.55
CA ARG A 135 9.97 -6.01 -5.54
C ARG A 135 11.39 -5.66 -6.05
N ALA A 136 11.65 -4.39 -6.32
CA ALA A 136 12.97 -3.93 -6.74
C ALA A 136 14.02 -4.15 -5.64
N ARG A 137 13.68 -3.86 -4.38
CA ARG A 137 14.55 -4.07 -3.23
C ARG A 137 14.85 -5.56 -2.98
N ALA A 138 13.85 -6.44 -3.12
CA ALA A 138 14.02 -7.88 -3.00
C ALA A 138 15.03 -8.40 -4.04
N GLY A 139 14.88 -8.00 -5.32
CA GLY A 139 15.81 -8.40 -6.38
C GLY A 139 17.25 -7.91 -6.15
N ALA A 140 17.42 -6.69 -5.63
CA ALA A 140 18.74 -6.17 -5.27
C ALA A 140 19.40 -6.97 -4.12
N SER A 141 18.62 -7.33 -3.10
CA SER A 141 19.11 -8.16 -1.99
C SER A 141 19.56 -9.56 -2.45
N ASP A 142 18.81 -10.18 -3.35
CA ASP A 142 19.15 -11.51 -3.89
C ASP A 142 20.42 -11.46 -4.74
N ALA A 143 20.61 -10.41 -5.54
CA ALA A 143 21.82 -10.20 -6.31
C ALA A 143 23.07 -10.02 -5.40
N ILE A 144 22.94 -9.26 -4.32
CA ILE A 144 24.04 -9.09 -3.33
C ILE A 144 24.38 -10.42 -2.68
N ARG A 145 23.38 -11.22 -2.27
CA ARG A 145 23.61 -12.55 -1.70
C ARG A 145 24.33 -13.46 -2.68
N ALA A 146 23.89 -13.50 -3.94
CA ALA A 146 24.55 -14.30 -4.96
C ALA A 146 26.02 -13.91 -5.17
N LEU A 147 26.37 -12.62 -5.07
CA LEU A 147 27.75 -12.16 -5.10
C LEU A 147 28.54 -12.57 -3.86
N MET A 148 27.93 -12.52 -2.66
CA MET A 148 28.58 -12.96 -1.42
C MET A 148 28.83 -14.48 -1.41
N ASP A 149 27.94 -15.27 -2.01
CA ASP A 149 28.10 -16.72 -2.14
C ASP A 149 29.24 -17.12 -3.09
N LEU A 150 29.70 -16.20 -3.96
CA LEU A 150 30.88 -16.39 -4.80
C LEU A 150 32.20 -16.15 -4.07
N ALA A 151 32.17 -15.52 -2.89
CA ALA A 151 33.36 -15.33 -2.08
C ALA A 151 33.78 -16.69 -1.50
N PRO A 152 35.08 -17.06 -1.60
CA PRO A 152 35.56 -18.33 -1.06
C PRO A 152 35.32 -18.35 0.45
N PRO A 153 34.86 -19.50 1.01
CA PRO A 153 34.53 -19.62 2.44
C PRO A 153 35.81 -19.66 3.33
N MET A 154 36.98 -19.68 2.73
CA MET A 154 38.25 -19.74 3.38
C MET A 154 39.14 -18.55 3.03
N ALA A 155 39.78 -17.95 4.02
CA ALA A 155 40.73 -16.88 3.82
C ALA A 155 42.16 -17.44 3.98
N THR A 156 43.07 -17.09 3.09
CA THR A 156 44.47 -17.40 3.23
C THR A 156 45.18 -16.32 4.07
N VAL A 157 45.65 -16.70 5.23
CA VAL A 157 46.38 -15.80 6.14
C VAL A 157 47.86 -16.16 6.12
N ILE A 158 48.72 -15.15 5.95
CA ILE A 158 50.18 -15.33 6.07
C ILE A 158 50.58 -15.22 7.56
N ARG A 159 50.94 -16.30 8.18
CA ARG A 159 51.43 -16.36 9.55
C ARG A 159 52.82 -16.96 9.56
N ASP A 160 53.79 -16.24 10.14
CA ASP A 160 55.22 -16.66 10.20
C ASP A 160 55.82 -17.01 8.82
N GLY A 161 55.41 -16.27 7.77
CA GLY A 161 55.91 -16.48 6.38
C GLY A 161 55.34 -17.75 5.70
N ARG A 162 54.29 -18.36 6.26
CA ARG A 162 53.54 -19.48 5.67
C ARG A 162 52.10 -19.13 5.43
N GLU A 163 51.61 -19.52 4.28
CA GLU A 163 50.20 -19.43 3.95
C GLU A 163 49.42 -20.50 4.69
N ILE A 164 48.44 -20.09 5.49
CA ILE A 164 47.50 -20.96 6.22
C ILE A 164 46.09 -20.59 5.77
N GLU A 165 45.33 -21.56 5.28
CA GLU A 165 43.89 -21.42 5.07
C GLU A 165 43.15 -21.44 6.43
N VAL A 166 42.30 -20.44 6.65
CA VAL A 166 41.52 -20.26 7.88
C VAL A 166 40.04 -20.10 7.54
#